data_b962ec001e9f1b4962cbabb2bd8b0632
#
_entry.id   b962ec001e9f1b4962cbabb2bd8b0632
#
_cell.length_a   1.000
_cell.length_b   1.000
_cell.length_c   1.000
_cell.angle_alpha   90.00
_cell.angle_beta   90.00
_cell.angle_gamma   90.00
#
_symmetry.space_group_name_H-M   'P 1'
#
loop_
_entity.id
_entity.type
_entity.pdbx_description
1 polymer ?
#
loop_
_entity_poly.entity_id
_entity_poly.type
_entity_poly.pdbx_seq_one_letter_code
_entity_poly.pdbx_strand_id
1 'polypeptide(L)'
;VFGVEPAESPLLTTGKAAAHGIQGIGANFVPEILDKSLLNTVLTVKTEDAMQMARTAAAKEGLLVGISAGAALVGALRLASSPDMKGKRIVVLLPDTGERYLSSPLFKDLMD
;
A
#
# COMPACT_ATOMS: atom_id res chain seq x y z
N VAL A 1 10.84 5.78 -9.50
CA VAL A 1 10.39 5.35 -8.18
C VAL A 1 9.03 5.96 -7.89
N PHE A 2 8.10 5.13 -7.43
CA PHE A 2 6.75 5.56 -7.09
C PHE A 2 6.53 5.33 -5.60
N GLY A 3 6.02 6.36 -4.91
CA GLY A 3 5.66 6.26 -3.50
C GLY A 3 4.19 5.85 -3.36
N VAL A 4 3.85 5.25 -2.22
CA VAL A 4 2.47 4.90 -1.88
C VAL A 4 2.16 5.45 -0.49
N GLU A 5 1.04 6.14 -0.37
CA GLU A 5 0.57 6.66 0.91
C GLU A 5 -0.93 6.42 1.07
N PRO A 6 -1.47 6.43 2.30
CA PRO A 6 -2.90 6.27 2.51
C PRO A 6 -3.69 7.43 1.90
N ALA A 7 -4.78 7.11 1.21
CA ALA A 7 -5.68 8.14 0.67
C ALA A 7 -6.32 8.96 1.79
N GLU A 8 -6.51 8.36 2.97
CA GLU A 8 -7.05 9.02 4.16
C GLU A 8 -6.06 9.98 4.80
N SER A 9 -4.75 9.83 4.52
CA SER A 9 -3.69 10.67 5.06
C SER A 9 -2.65 11.00 3.98
N PRO A 10 -3.03 11.80 2.96
CA PRO A 10 -2.18 12.04 1.80
C PRO A 10 -1.17 13.17 2.05
N LEU A 11 -0.32 13.00 3.05
CA LEU A 11 0.64 14.02 3.49
C LEU A 11 1.60 14.45 2.38
N LEU A 12 2.16 13.48 1.64
CA LEU A 12 3.12 13.77 0.57
C LEU A 12 2.46 14.41 -0.64
N THR A 13 1.18 14.11 -0.88
CA THR A 13 0.42 14.63 -2.03
C THR A 13 -0.22 15.99 -1.74
N THR A 14 -0.87 16.13 -0.58
CA THR A 14 -1.66 17.34 -0.27
C THR A 14 -1.15 18.14 0.92
N GLY A 15 -0.18 17.63 1.67
CA GLY A 15 0.32 18.28 2.87
C GLY A 15 -0.54 18.05 4.11
N LYS A 16 -1.58 17.23 4.03
CA LYS A 16 -2.52 16.99 5.14
C LYS A 16 -2.40 15.56 5.65
N ALA A 17 -2.18 15.43 6.96
CA ALA A 17 -2.12 14.14 7.64
C ALA A 17 -3.40 13.89 8.43
N ALA A 18 -3.82 12.63 8.49
CA ALA A 18 -4.99 12.20 9.24
C ALA A 18 -4.84 10.73 9.65
N ALA A 19 -5.78 10.23 10.44
CA ALA A 19 -5.80 8.82 10.83
C ALA A 19 -6.13 7.93 9.63
N HIS A 20 -5.49 6.76 9.58
CA HIS A 20 -5.72 5.75 8.55
C HIS A 20 -5.47 4.35 9.11
N GLY A 21 -5.82 3.31 8.36
CA GLY A 21 -5.71 1.92 8.80
C GLY A 21 -4.61 1.12 8.14
N ILE A 22 -3.69 1.74 7.40
CA ILE A 22 -2.59 1.02 6.73
C ILE A 22 -1.34 1.08 7.61
N GLN A 23 -1.20 0.13 8.53
CA GLN A 23 -0.03 0.06 9.40
C GLN A 23 1.26 -0.09 8.60
N GLY A 24 2.27 0.66 8.98
CA GLY A 24 3.60 0.60 8.39
C GLY A 24 3.91 1.70 7.39
N ILE A 25 2.88 2.39 6.89
CA ILE A 25 3.07 3.56 6.02
C ILE A 25 2.26 4.73 6.58
N GLY A 26 2.39 5.89 5.96
CA GLY A 26 1.65 7.07 6.37
C GLY A 26 1.94 7.48 7.81
N ALA A 27 3.21 7.73 8.12
CA ALA A 27 3.66 8.07 9.49
C ALA A 27 3.14 9.42 9.99
N ASN A 28 2.44 10.17 9.13
CA ASN A 28 1.88 11.51 9.41
C ASN A 28 2.94 12.58 9.66
N PHE A 29 4.16 12.30 9.24
CA PHE A 29 5.24 13.29 9.11
C PHE A 29 6.13 12.86 7.95
N VAL A 30 6.91 13.81 7.42
CA VAL A 30 7.88 13.50 6.36
C VAL A 30 9.18 13.09 7.04
N PRO A 31 9.62 11.83 6.92
CA PRO A 31 10.89 11.40 7.50
C PRO A 31 12.05 12.25 6.99
N GLU A 32 12.96 12.59 7.87
CA GLU A 32 14.10 13.44 7.52
C GLU A 32 14.97 12.80 6.42
N ILE A 33 15.06 11.48 6.42
CA ILE A 33 15.85 10.75 5.43
C ILE A 33 15.14 10.57 4.08
N LEU A 34 13.86 10.96 3.98
CA LEU A 34 13.13 10.83 2.73
C LEU A 34 13.55 11.91 1.73
N ASP A 35 14.11 11.47 0.62
CA ASP A 35 14.43 12.37 -0.49
C ASP A 35 13.25 12.35 -1.49
N LYS A 36 12.38 13.34 -1.38
CA LYS A 36 11.20 13.45 -2.24
C LYS A 36 11.55 13.61 -3.72
N SER A 37 12.74 14.10 -4.03
CA SER A 37 13.16 14.30 -5.42
C SER A 37 13.32 12.99 -6.16
N LEU A 38 13.47 11.87 -5.46
CA LEU A 38 13.58 10.54 -6.06
C LEU A 38 12.23 9.97 -6.47
N LEU A 39 11.13 10.54 -5.98
CA LEU A 39 9.79 10.05 -6.27
C LEU A 39 9.28 10.64 -7.59
N ASN A 40 8.96 9.78 -8.55
CA ASN A 40 8.33 10.20 -9.81
C ASN A 40 6.88 10.65 -9.55
N THR A 41 6.16 9.87 -8.75
CA THR A 41 4.77 10.13 -8.38
C THR A 41 4.49 9.46 -7.04
N VAL A 42 3.55 10.00 -6.28
CA VAL A 42 3.02 9.37 -5.07
C VAL A 42 1.59 8.95 -5.35
N LEU A 43 1.32 7.65 -5.16
CA LEU A 43 -0.01 7.07 -5.35
C LEU A 43 -0.71 7.00 -4.01
N THR A 44 -1.99 7.38 -3.98
CA THR A 44 -2.80 7.27 -2.77
C THR A 44 -3.66 6.02 -2.85
N VAL A 45 -3.73 5.26 -1.75
CA VAL A 45 -4.49 4.02 -1.67
C VAL A 45 -5.37 4.07 -0.43
N LYS A 46 -6.65 3.74 -0.60
CA LYS A 46 -7.59 3.66 0.51
C LYS A 46 -7.27 2.46 1.38
N THR A 47 -7.43 2.60 2.69
CA THR A 47 -7.23 1.50 3.65
C THR A 47 -8.04 0.26 3.26
N GLU A 48 -9.30 0.43 2.89
CA GLU A 48 -10.17 -0.67 2.49
C GLU A 48 -9.63 -1.42 1.27
N ASP A 49 -9.16 -0.68 0.27
CA ASP A 49 -8.59 -1.28 -0.94
C ASP A 49 -7.30 -2.04 -0.65
N ALA A 50 -6.47 -1.51 0.25
CA ALA A 50 -5.25 -2.19 0.69
C ALA A 50 -5.56 -3.52 1.37
N MET A 51 -6.53 -3.54 2.26
CA MET A 51 -6.96 -4.77 2.95
C MET A 51 -7.55 -5.79 1.99
N GLN A 52 -8.41 -5.34 1.07
CA GLN A 52 -9.00 -6.22 0.06
C GLN A 52 -7.93 -6.83 -0.84
N MET A 53 -6.93 -6.04 -1.25
CA MET A 53 -5.84 -6.55 -2.08
C MET A 53 -4.99 -7.56 -1.32
N ALA A 54 -4.71 -7.34 -0.04
CA ALA A 54 -3.96 -8.31 0.76
C ALA A 54 -4.70 -9.65 0.86
N ARG A 55 -6.03 -9.62 1.03
CA ARG A 55 -6.86 -10.83 1.03
C ARG A 55 -6.83 -11.53 -0.34
N THR A 56 -6.92 -10.75 -1.40
CA THR A 56 -6.88 -11.27 -2.77
C THR A 56 -5.55 -11.93 -3.07
N ALA A 57 -4.44 -11.33 -2.65
CA ALA A 57 -3.10 -11.91 -2.84
C ALA A 57 -2.99 -13.26 -2.12
N ALA A 58 -3.53 -13.36 -0.91
CA ALA A 58 -3.53 -14.63 -0.16
C ALA A 58 -4.37 -15.68 -0.86
N ALA A 59 -5.59 -15.32 -1.30
CA ALA A 59 -6.54 -16.27 -1.89
C ALA A 59 -6.12 -16.74 -3.29
N LYS A 60 -5.59 -15.85 -4.11
CA LYS A 60 -5.31 -16.14 -5.52
C LYS A 60 -3.87 -16.52 -5.80
N GLU A 61 -2.93 -15.97 -5.04
CA GLU A 61 -1.50 -16.18 -5.29
C GLU A 61 -0.79 -16.92 -4.16
N GLY A 62 -1.48 -17.21 -3.07
CA GLY A 62 -0.88 -17.86 -1.92
C GLY A 62 0.11 -16.97 -1.16
N LEU A 63 0.02 -15.66 -1.35
CA LEU A 63 0.91 -14.69 -0.71
C LEU A 63 0.24 -14.11 0.52
N LEU A 64 0.63 -14.60 1.69
CA LEU A 64 0.10 -14.09 2.96
C LEU A 64 0.89 -12.84 3.36
N VAL A 65 0.40 -11.68 2.96
CA VAL A 65 1.08 -10.39 3.12
C VAL A 65 0.30 -9.46 4.06
N GLY A 66 1.00 -8.43 4.55
CA GLY A 66 0.39 -7.44 5.42
C GLY A 66 -0.40 -6.38 4.68
N ILE A 67 -1.01 -5.45 5.44
CA ILE A 67 -1.87 -4.40 4.90
C ILE A 67 -1.09 -3.44 4.00
N SER A 68 0.12 -3.04 4.41
CA SER A 68 0.95 -2.15 3.60
C SER A 68 1.42 -2.80 2.31
N ALA A 69 1.63 -4.12 2.31
CA ALA A 69 1.91 -4.87 1.09
C ALA A 69 0.71 -4.84 0.14
N GLY A 70 -0.50 -4.96 0.69
CA GLY A 70 -1.74 -4.78 -0.08
C GLY A 70 -1.80 -3.40 -0.74
N ALA A 71 -1.45 -2.35 -0.01
CA ALA A 71 -1.38 -1.00 -0.54
C ALA A 71 -0.38 -0.90 -1.70
N ALA A 72 0.82 -1.47 -1.53
CA ALA A 72 1.84 -1.47 -2.57
C ALA A 72 1.36 -2.20 -3.82
N LEU A 73 0.66 -3.33 -3.67
CA LEU A 73 0.09 -4.08 -4.79
C LEU A 73 -1.00 -3.29 -5.52
N VAL A 74 -1.87 -2.58 -4.80
CA VAL A 74 -2.87 -1.70 -5.43
C VAL A 74 -2.18 -0.67 -6.30
N GLY A 75 -1.14 -0.02 -5.76
CA GLY A 75 -0.37 0.97 -6.52
C GLY A 75 0.28 0.37 -7.76
N ALA A 76 0.90 -0.80 -7.63
CA ALA A 76 1.55 -1.48 -8.74
C ALA A 76 0.57 -1.86 -9.85
N LEU A 77 -0.60 -2.39 -9.50
CA LEU A 77 -1.62 -2.76 -10.48
C LEU A 77 -2.19 -1.53 -11.17
N ARG A 78 -2.35 -0.43 -10.45
CA ARG A 78 -2.78 0.84 -11.03
C ARG A 78 -1.77 1.36 -12.04
N LEU A 79 -0.47 1.26 -11.73
CA LEU A 79 0.60 1.61 -12.67
C LEU A 79 0.62 0.68 -13.87
N ALA A 80 0.48 -0.63 -13.64
CA ALA A 80 0.51 -1.62 -14.71
C ALA A 80 -0.63 -1.41 -15.72
N SER A 81 -1.73 -0.82 -15.29
CA SER A 81 -2.88 -0.52 -16.14
C SER A 81 -2.67 0.75 -16.98
N SER A 82 -1.62 1.51 -16.71
CA SER A 82 -1.30 2.72 -17.45
C SER A 82 -0.64 2.38 -18.79
N PRO A 83 -1.07 2.99 -19.92
CA PRO A 83 -0.43 2.74 -21.21
C PRO A 83 1.05 3.07 -21.25
N ASP A 84 1.49 4.04 -20.45
CA ASP A 84 2.89 4.46 -20.37
C ASP A 84 3.80 3.38 -19.79
N MET A 85 3.23 2.42 -19.07
CA MET A 85 3.98 1.34 -18.41
C MET A 85 3.98 0.04 -19.20
N LYS A 86 3.40 0.05 -20.39
CA LYS A 86 3.35 -1.16 -21.23
C LYS A 86 4.76 -1.65 -21.55
N GLY A 87 4.99 -2.94 -21.33
CA GLY A 87 6.28 -3.57 -21.59
C GLY A 87 7.34 -3.29 -20.53
N LYS A 88 7.03 -2.53 -19.48
CA LYS A 88 7.96 -2.22 -18.40
C LYS A 88 7.86 -3.23 -17.27
N ARG A 89 9.00 -3.46 -16.61
CA ARG A 89 9.06 -4.31 -15.43
C ARG A 89 8.75 -3.47 -14.19
N ILE A 90 7.80 -3.94 -13.37
CA ILE A 90 7.41 -3.29 -12.14
C ILE A 90 7.85 -4.16 -10.97
N VAL A 91 8.66 -3.60 -10.07
CA VAL A 91 9.10 -4.28 -8.85
C VAL A 91 8.29 -3.70 -7.68
N VAL A 92 7.69 -4.57 -6.88
CA VAL A 92 6.86 -4.19 -5.74
C VAL A 92 7.47 -4.77 -4.48
N LEU A 93 7.73 -3.91 -3.50
CA LEU A 93 8.20 -4.37 -2.19
C LEU A 93 6.99 -4.76 -1.33
N LEU A 94 7.01 -5.99 -0.81
CA LEU A 94 6.00 -6.51 0.12
C LEU A 94 6.65 -6.57 1.51
N PRO A 95 6.43 -5.55 2.37
CA PRO A 95 7.29 -5.32 3.54
C PRO A 95 7.17 -6.36 4.65
N ASP A 96 5.99 -6.97 4.82
CA ASP A 96 5.80 -7.93 5.90
C ASP A 96 4.75 -8.99 5.55
N THR A 97 4.49 -9.90 6.51
CA THR A 97 3.55 -11.00 6.34
C THR A 97 2.21 -10.70 7.01
N GLY A 98 1.17 -11.42 6.58
CA GLY A 98 -0.18 -11.27 7.14
C GLY A 98 -0.35 -11.83 8.54
N GLU A 99 0.58 -12.65 9.02
CA GLU A 99 0.51 -13.27 10.34
C GLU A 99 0.39 -12.25 11.48
N ARG A 100 1.00 -11.08 11.32
CA ARG A 100 0.97 -10.00 12.32
C ARG A 100 -0.41 -9.37 12.46
N TYR A 101 -1.31 -9.66 11.52
CA TYR A 101 -2.61 -8.97 11.40
C TYR A 101 -3.80 -9.89 11.61
N LEU A 102 -3.58 -11.09 12.17
CA LEU A 102 -4.67 -12.07 12.38
C LEU A 102 -5.79 -11.52 13.27
N SER A 103 -5.47 -10.68 14.23
CA SER A 103 -6.44 -10.05 15.11
C SER A 103 -6.91 -8.67 14.63
N SER A 104 -6.47 -8.24 13.43
CA SER A 104 -6.84 -6.96 12.86
C SER A 104 -8.06 -7.08 11.94
N PRO A 105 -8.65 -5.95 11.51
CA PRO A 105 -9.75 -5.98 10.54
C PRO A 105 -9.42 -6.68 9.21
N LEU A 106 -8.13 -6.84 8.90
CA LEU A 106 -7.69 -7.49 7.65
C LEU A 106 -8.30 -8.88 7.48
N PHE A 107 -8.33 -9.68 8.55
CA PHE A 107 -8.81 -11.06 8.50
C PHE A 107 -10.04 -11.29 9.38
N LYS A 108 -10.77 -10.24 9.71
CA LYS A 108 -11.91 -10.32 10.60
C LYS A 108 -12.92 -11.37 10.17
N ASP A 109 -13.23 -11.42 8.88
CA ASP A 109 -14.23 -12.34 8.32
C ASP A 109 -13.81 -13.81 8.41
N LEU A 110 -12.52 -14.07 8.53
CA LEU A 110 -11.98 -15.42 8.63
C LEU A 110 -11.86 -15.92 10.07
N MET A 111 -11.90 -15.00 11.03
CA MET A 111 -11.71 -15.32 12.46
C MET A 111 -13.02 -15.49 13.21
N ASP A 112 -14.14 -15.15 12.61
CA ASP A 112 -15.49 -15.24 13.22
C ASP A 112 -16.15 -16.60 12.99
#